data_da3f38bd147644c64940c67d7af8f77a
#
_entry.id   da3f38bd147644c64940c67d7af8f77a
#
_cell.length_a   1.000
_cell.length_b   1.000
_cell.length_c   1.000
_cell.angle_alpha   90.00
_cell.angle_beta   90.00
_cell.angle_gamma   90.00
#
_symmetry.space_group_name_H-M   'P 1'
#
loop_
_entity.id
_entity.type
_entity.pdbx_description
1 polymer ?
#
loop_
_entity_poly.entity_id
_entity_poly.type
_entity_poly.pdbx_seq_one_letter_code
_entity_poly.pdbx_strand_id
1 'polypeptide(L)'
;MKREDKTMDLKGRHFLTLKDFTPEEIIYLLDLAAELKEKKKKGILVDHHRGKNVALIFEKDSTRTRSSFEIAAHDLGMGTTYIGTMGSQFGKKESIKDTARVLGRMYEGIEYRGFGQEIVEELAQYAGVPVWNGLTNEYH
;
A
#
# COMPACT_ATOMS: atom_id res chain seq x y z
N MET A 1 -14.56 18.95 -11.24
CA MET A 1 -15.79 18.62 -10.51
C MET A 1 -15.56 18.82 -9.02
N LYS A 2 -16.25 19.74 -8.40
CA LYS A 2 -16.13 19.93 -6.96
C LYS A 2 -16.65 18.70 -6.26
N ARG A 3 -15.82 18.14 -5.38
CA ARG A 3 -16.23 17.09 -4.45
C ARG A 3 -17.45 17.58 -3.68
N GLU A 4 -18.60 17.00 -3.92
CA GLU A 4 -19.67 17.08 -2.95
C GLU A 4 -19.20 16.35 -1.68
N ASP A 5 -19.43 16.96 -0.52
CA ASP A 5 -18.92 16.60 0.81
C ASP A 5 -19.29 15.19 1.30
N LYS A 6 -19.07 14.16 0.50
CA LYS A 6 -19.15 12.77 0.98
C LYS A 6 -17.75 12.24 1.18
N THR A 7 -17.21 12.45 2.37
CA THR A 7 -16.05 11.73 2.85
C THR A 7 -16.37 10.24 2.83
N MET A 8 -15.82 9.51 1.86
CA MET A 8 -15.86 8.05 1.88
C MET A 8 -14.90 7.55 2.94
N ASP A 9 -15.34 6.63 3.78
CA ASP A 9 -14.49 5.96 4.75
C ASP A 9 -13.93 4.68 4.14
N LEU A 10 -12.69 4.76 3.66
CA LEU A 10 -11.92 3.62 3.17
C LEU A 10 -10.88 3.13 4.20
N LYS A 11 -10.95 3.61 5.43
CA LYS A 11 -10.02 3.25 6.48
C LYS A 11 -10.00 1.74 6.71
N GLY A 12 -8.79 1.18 6.74
CA GLY A 12 -8.59 -0.25 6.98
C GLY A 12 -8.83 -1.13 5.75
N ARG A 13 -9.27 -0.57 4.63
CA ARG A 13 -9.51 -1.32 3.40
C ARG A 13 -8.19 -1.73 2.76
N HIS A 14 -8.16 -2.97 2.27
CA HIS A 14 -7.07 -3.44 1.40
C HIS A 14 -7.27 -2.94 -0.04
N PHE A 15 -6.19 -2.87 -0.79
CA PHE A 15 -6.23 -2.57 -2.21
C PHE A 15 -5.53 -3.70 -3.00
N LEU A 16 -6.24 -4.78 -3.25
CA LEU A 16 -5.71 -5.97 -3.90
C LEU A 16 -6.02 -6.01 -5.39
N THR A 17 -7.21 -5.57 -5.76
CA THR A 17 -7.69 -5.44 -7.13
C THR A 17 -8.77 -4.37 -7.22
N LEU A 18 -8.88 -3.70 -8.36
CA LEU A 18 -9.95 -2.73 -8.62
C LEU A 18 -11.35 -3.36 -8.57
N LYS A 19 -11.45 -4.66 -8.73
CA LYS A 19 -12.74 -5.39 -8.64
C LYS A 19 -13.38 -5.28 -7.25
N ASP A 20 -12.59 -5.02 -6.22
CA ASP A 20 -13.07 -4.91 -4.84
C ASP A 20 -13.66 -3.53 -4.52
N PHE A 21 -13.64 -2.61 -5.48
CA PHE A 21 -14.06 -1.22 -5.30
C PHE A 21 -15.25 -0.89 -6.20
N THR A 22 -16.15 -0.07 -5.66
CA THR A 22 -17.23 0.50 -6.47
C THR A 22 -16.70 1.61 -7.39
N PRO A 23 -17.41 1.93 -8.50
CA PRO A 23 -17.03 3.06 -9.35
C PRO A 23 -16.88 4.37 -8.56
N GLU A 24 -17.75 4.62 -7.61
CA GLU A 24 -17.72 5.82 -6.75
C GLU A 24 -16.47 5.87 -5.89
N GLU A 25 -16.06 4.73 -5.32
CA GLU A 25 -14.82 4.62 -4.53
C GLU A 25 -13.59 4.87 -5.39
N ILE A 26 -13.56 4.35 -6.61
CA ILE A 26 -12.46 4.56 -7.57
C ILE A 26 -12.35 6.05 -7.93
N ILE A 27 -13.47 6.70 -8.24
CA ILE A 27 -13.50 8.14 -8.55
C ILE A 27 -13.03 8.95 -7.35
N TYR A 28 -13.47 8.59 -6.15
CA TYR A 28 -13.00 9.22 -4.91
C TYR A 28 -11.48 9.17 -4.78
N LEU A 29 -10.86 8.01 -5.04
CA LEU A 29 -9.41 7.84 -4.97
C LEU A 29 -8.69 8.66 -6.04
N LEU A 30 -9.23 8.73 -7.26
CA LEU A 30 -8.67 9.56 -8.33
C LEU A 30 -8.73 11.04 -7.99
N ASP A 31 -9.84 11.51 -7.45
CA ASP A 31 -10.00 12.91 -7.01
C ASP A 31 -9.05 13.25 -5.87
N LEU A 32 -8.89 12.34 -4.91
CA LEU A 32 -7.93 12.49 -3.82
C LEU A 32 -6.49 12.56 -4.34
N ALA A 33 -6.14 11.71 -5.29
CA ALA A 33 -4.82 11.72 -5.91
C ALA A 33 -4.55 13.06 -6.61
N ALA A 34 -5.51 13.59 -7.34
CA ALA A 34 -5.40 14.90 -8.00
C ALA A 34 -5.22 16.04 -6.99
N GLU A 35 -5.96 16.01 -5.89
CA GLU A 35 -5.87 16.98 -4.80
C GLU A 35 -4.49 16.96 -4.13
N LEU A 36 -3.99 15.77 -3.80
CA LEU A 36 -2.67 15.61 -3.19
C LEU A 36 -1.54 16.04 -4.14
N LYS A 37 -1.66 15.72 -5.42
CA LYS A 37 -0.71 16.16 -6.46
C LYS A 37 -0.65 17.69 -6.56
N GLU A 38 -1.78 18.35 -6.54
CA GLU A 38 -1.86 19.82 -6.58
C GLU A 38 -1.24 20.46 -5.34
N LYS A 39 -1.52 19.90 -4.15
CA LYS A 39 -0.91 20.35 -2.90
C LYS A 39 0.61 20.22 -2.93
N LYS A 40 1.11 19.08 -3.44
CA LYS A 40 2.56 18.87 -3.58
C LYS A 40 3.18 19.92 -4.50
N LYS A 41 2.58 20.23 -5.63
CA LYS A 41 3.05 21.28 -6.56
C LYS A 41 3.12 22.65 -5.89
N LYS A 42 2.20 22.95 -5.00
CA LYS A 42 2.13 24.23 -4.26
C LYS A 42 3.01 24.25 -3.02
N GLY A 43 3.70 23.17 -2.71
CA GLY A 43 4.51 23.05 -1.48
C GLY A 43 3.70 22.97 -0.20
N ILE A 44 2.44 22.60 -0.27
CA ILE A 44 1.58 22.42 0.90
C ILE A 44 1.84 21.05 1.51
N LEU A 45 2.20 21.03 2.80
CA LEU A 45 2.47 19.79 3.52
C LEU A 45 1.19 19.01 3.78
N VAL A 46 1.27 17.68 3.63
CA VAL A 46 0.17 16.73 3.86
C VAL A 46 0.60 15.61 4.84
N ASP A 47 1.51 15.92 5.74
CA ASP A 47 2.19 14.98 6.65
C ASP A 47 1.31 14.51 7.83
N HIS A 48 0.05 14.17 7.56
CA HIS A 48 -0.94 13.80 8.57
C HIS A 48 -0.72 12.41 9.19
N HIS A 49 0.22 11.64 8.67
CA HIS A 49 0.50 10.27 9.14
C HIS A 49 1.88 10.13 9.78
N ARG A 50 2.32 11.17 10.47
CA ARG A 50 3.60 11.14 11.21
C ARG A 50 3.62 10.00 12.21
N GLY A 51 4.78 9.34 12.30
CA GLY A 51 5.00 8.23 13.23
C GLY A 51 4.49 6.88 12.77
N LYS A 52 3.84 6.82 11.61
CA LYS A 52 3.40 5.56 10.99
C LYS A 52 4.47 5.02 10.04
N ASN A 53 4.50 3.71 9.88
CA ASN A 53 5.49 3.03 9.05
C ASN A 53 4.82 2.04 8.10
N VAL A 54 5.38 1.90 6.90
CA VAL A 54 4.92 0.98 5.86
C VAL A 54 6.03 0.04 5.46
N ALA A 55 5.71 -1.25 5.35
CA ALA A 55 6.61 -2.23 4.76
C ALA A 55 6.39 -2.28 3.25
N LEU A 56 7.48 -2.21 2.48
CA LEU A 56 7.47 -2.31 1.03
C LEU A 56 8.16 -3.61 0.63
N ILE A 57 7.36 -4.64 0.31
CA ILE A 57 7.84 -5.98 -0.02
C ILE A 57 7.92 -6.13 -1.54
N PHE A 58 9.12 -6.36 -2.05
CA PHE A 58 9.39 -6.52 -3.48
C PHE A 58 10.07 -7.85 -3.75
N GLU A 59 9.34 -8.82 -4.25
CA GLU A 59 9.90 -10.07 -4.79
C GLU A 59 10.26 -9.95 -6.27
N LYS A 60 9.85 -8.86 -6.91
CA LYS A 60 10.25 -8.43 -8.25
C LYS A 60 10.75 -7.00 -8.17
N ASP A 61 11.83 -6.69 -8.89
CA ASP A 61 12.37 -5.34 -8.94
C ASP A 61 11.41 -4.37 -9.62
N SER A 62 11.38 -3.16 -9.08
CA SER A 62 10.64 -2.06 -9.68
C SER A 62 11.16 -0.72 -9.16
N THR A 63 11.70 0.09 -10.04
CA THR A 63 12.15 1.43 -9.68
C THR A 63 10.97 2.38 -9.49
N ARG A 64 10.03 2.37 -10.42
CA ARG A 64 8.89 3.31 -10.38
C ARG A 64 7.93 3.04 -9.22
N THR A 65 7.53 1.80 -9.03
CA THR A 65 6.60 1.44 -7.95
C THR A 65 7.23 1.67 -6.58
N ARG A 66 8.47 1.23 -6.39
CA ARG A 66 9.21 1.48 -5.14
C ARG A 66 9.33 2.97 -4.83
N SER A 67 9.81 3.75 -5.79
CA SER A 67 9.98 5.19 -5.61
C SER A 67 8.66 5.90 -5.33
N SER A 68 7.59 5.52 -6.02
CA SER A 68 6.27 6.11 -5.80
C SER A 68 5.76 5.86 -4.39
N PHE A 69 5.87 4.64 -3.89
CA PHE A 69 5.46 4.32 -2.51
C PHE A 69 6.33 5.01 -1.47
N GLU A 70 7.66 5.00 -1.65
CA GLU A 70 8.57 5.66 -0.71
C GLU A 70 8.33 7.17 -0.64
N ILE A 71 8.19 7.82 -1.79
CA ILE A 71 7.95 9.28 -1.84
C ILE A 71 6.58 9.63 -1.28
N ALA A 72 5.54 8.88 -1.65
CA ALA A 72 4.18 9.12 -1.13
C ALA A 72 4.13 8.97 0.40
N ALA A 73 4.73 7.92 0.92
CA ALA A 73 4.81 7.70 2.37
C ALA A 73 5.57 8.83 3.06
N HIS A 74 6.73 9.21 2.52
CA HIS A 74 7.54 10.30 3.05
C HIS A 74 6.77 11.62 3.07
N ASP A 75 6.06 11.95 1.98
CA ASP A 75 5.25 13.17 1.91
C ASP A 75 4.13 13.18 2.96
N LEU A 76 3.59 12.01 3.30
CA LEU A 76 2.56 11.86 4.34
C LEU A 76 3.14 11.79 5.77
N GLY A 77 4.45 11.88 5.92
CA GLY A 77 5.14 11.82 7.22
C GLY A 77 5.44 10.41 7.71
N MET A 78 5.29 9.41 6.83
CA MET A 78 5.49 8.00 7.16
C MET A 78 6.92 7.56 6.92
N GLY A 79 7.40 6.60 7.74
CA GLY A 79 8.60 5.85 7.47
C GLY A 79 8.34 4.64 6.56
N THR A 80 9.36 4.18 5.86
CA THR A 80 9.28 2.99 5.01
C THR A 80 10.42 2.04 5.31
N THR A 81 10.16 0.74 5.14
CA THR A 81 11.19 -0.28 5.11
C THR A 81 11.05 -1.06 3.81
N TYR A 82 12.10 -1.05 3.02
CA TYR A 82 12.18 -1.87 1.81
C TYR A 82 12.66 -3.26 2.16
N ILE A 83 11.87 -4.26 1.76
CA ILE A 83 12.19 -5.69 1.94
C ILE A 83 12.29 -6.30 0.54
N GLY A 84 13.52 -6.53 0.11
CA GLY A 84 13.81 -7.08 -1.21
C GLY A 84 13.86 -8.61 -1.22
N THR A 85 14.31 -9.15 -2.36
CA THR A 85 14.39 -10.60 -2.58
C THR A 85 15.61 -11.25 -1.92
N MET A 86 16.55 -10.47 -1.41
CA MET A 86 17.79 -10.96 -0.85
C MET A 86 17.57 -11.87 0.35
N GLY A 87 17.88 -13.14 0.15
CA GLY A 87 17.72 -14.15 1.19
C GLY A 87 16.28 -14.26 1.67
N SER A 88 15.35 -13.91 0.81
CA SER A 88 13.94 -13.90 1.14
C SER A 88 13.50 -15.20 1.78
N GLN A 89 13.19 -15.15 3.06
CA GLN A 89 12.57 -16.24 3.81
C GLN A 89 11.08 -16.37 3.48
N PHE A 90 10.56 -15.42 2.71
CA PHE A 90 9.16 -15.25 2.42
C PHE A 90 8.61 -16.45 1.64
N GLY A 91 7.72 -17.21 2.27
CA GLY A 91 7.15 -18.41 1.70
C GLY A 91 8.06 -19.62 1.67
N LYS A 92 9.32 -19.51 2.13
CA LYS A 92 10.30 -20.62 2.12
C LYS A 92 10.57 -21.21 3.51
N LYS A 93 11.07 -20.41 4.44
CA LYS A 93 11.37 -20.82 5.82
C LYS A 93 10.31 -20.37 6.80
N GLU A 94 9.64 -19.30 6.48
CA GLU A 94 8.55 -18.75 7.26
C GLU A 94 7.28 -18.76 6.42
N SER A 95 6.14 -19.15 6.99
CA SER A 95 4.87 -19.12 6.29
C SER A 95 4.46 -17.66 6.01
N ILE A 96 3.73 -17.44 4.93
CA ILE A 96 3.17 -16.12 4.60
C ILE A 96 2.28 -15.62 5.73
N LYS A 97 1.49 -16.51 6.30
CA LYS A 97 0.62 -16.23 7.46
C LYS A 97 1.41 -15.70 8.66
N ASP A 98 2.50 -16.34 9.02
CA ASP A 98 3.32 -15.93 10.17
C ASP A 98 4.03 -14.60 9.88
N THR A 99 4.58 -14.44 8.69
CA THR A 99 5.19 -13.17 8.25
C THR A 99 4.17 -12.04 8.27
N ALA A 100 2.96 -12.28 7.76
CA ALA A 100 1.89 -11.29 7.78
C ALA A 100 1.56 -10.83 9.20
N ARG A 101 1.45 -11.76 10.14
CA ARG A 101 1.16 -11.45 11.54
C ARG A 101 2.27 -10.64 12.19
N VAL A 102 3.53 -10.98 11.93
CA VAL A 102 4.68 -10.24 12.46
C VAL A 102 4.71 -8.82 11.89
N LEU A 103 4.63 -8.67 10.58
CA LEU A 103 4.66 -7.37 9.92
C LEU A 103 3.47 -6.49 10.30
N GLY A 104 2.30 -7.07 10.44
CA GLY A 104 1.09 -6.36 10.85
C GLY A 104 1.15 -5.79 12.28
N ARG A 105 2.04 -6.30 13.11
CA ARG A 105 2.30 -5.75 14.45
C ARG A 105 3.35 -4.65 14.45
N MET A 106 4.18 -4.59 13.43
CA MET A 106 5.27 -3.61 13.32
C MET A 106 4.91 -2.41 12.45
N TYR A 107 4.09 -2.63 11.43
CA TYR A 107 3.76 -1.63 10.43
C TYR A 107 2.28 -1.29 10.41
N GLU A 108 1.95 -0.09 9.98
CA GLU A 108 0.56 0.35 9.78
C GLU A 108 0.02 0.03 8.40
N GLY A 109 0.88 -0.39 7.48
CA GLY A 109 0.49 -0.80 6.14
C GLY A 109 1.57 -1.63 5.47
N ILE A 110 1.18 -2.44 4.49
CA ILE A 110 2.07 -3.33 3.76
C ILE A 110 1.78 -3.23 2.26
N GLU A 111 2.80 -2.94 1.47
CA GLU A 111 2.75 -3.08 0.02
C GLU A 111 3.44 -4.37 -0.37
N TYR A 112 2.89 -5.07 -1.37
CA TYR A 112 3.48 -6.29 -1.92
C TYR A 112 3.54 -6.20 -3.44
N ARG A 113 4.72 -6.48 -4.00
CA ARG A 113 4.93 -6.70 -5.42
C ARG A 113 5.67 -8.01 -5.63
N GLY A 114 5.07 -8.93 -6.38
CA GLY A 114 5.68 -10.24 -6.56
C GLY A 114 4.97 -11.12 -7.58
N PHE A 115 4.72 -12.35 -7.23
CA PHE A 115 4.27 -13.39 -8.14
C PHE A 115 2.77 -13.67 -8.02
N GLY A 116 2.38 -14.59 -7.18
CA GLY A 116 1.00 -15.06 -7.11
C GLY A 116 0.07 -14.10 -6.38
N GLN A 117 -1.14 -13.92 -6.92
CA GLN A 117 -2.20 -13.15 -6.25
C GLN A 117 -2.54 -13.76 -4.88
N GLU A 118 -2.47 -15.09 -4.75
CA GLU A 118 -2.73 -15.79 -3.49
C GLU A 118 -1.82 -15.31 -2.36
N ILE A 119 -0.60 -14.87 -2.66
CA ILE A 119 0.34 -14.37 -1.66
C ILE A 119 -0.15 -13.05 -1.07
N VAL A 120 -0.55 -12.09 -1.91
CA VAL A 120 -1.05 -10.80 -1.42
C VAL A 120 -2.40 -10.95 -0.72
N GLU A 121 -3.23 -11.88 -1.16
CA GLU A 121 -4.49 -12.19 -0.49
C GLU A 121 -4.28 -12.80 0.89
N GLU A 122 -3.33 -13.70 1.03
CA GLU A 122 -2.98 -14.28 2.34
C GLU A 122 -2.37 -13.24 3.29
N LEU A 123 -1.50 -12.34 2.78
CA LEU A 123 -1.02 -11.20 3.55
C LEU A 123 -2.19 -10.35 4.08
N ALA A 124 -3.13 -10.02 3.23
CA ALA A 124 -4.30 -9.22 3.61
C ALA A 124 -5.16 -9.92 4.67
N GLN A 125 -5.30 -11.24 4.56
CA GLN A 125 -6.10 -12.01 5.50
C GLN A 125 -5.53 -12.01 6.93
N TYR A 126 -4.21 -12.04 7.07
CA TYR A 126 -3.57 -12.27 8.38
C TYR A 126 -2.80 -11.07 8.94
N ALA A 127 -2.54 -10.04 8.16
CA ALA A 127 -1.74 -8.91 8.63
C ALA A 127 -2.44 -8.05 9.68
N GLY A 128 -3.75 -7.88 9.60
CA GLY A 128 -4.49 -6.99 10.50
C GLY A 128 -4.30 -5.50 10.22
N VAL A 129 -3.61 -5.18 9.13
CA VAL A 129 -3.39 -3.80 8.63
C VAL A 129 -3.66 -3.76 7.13
N PRO A 130 -3.89 -2.60 6.52
CA PRO A 130 -4.10 -2.50 5.08
C PRO A 130 -2.94 -3.06 4.28
N VAL A 131 -3.29 -3.83 3.24
CA VAL A 131 -2.34 -4.41 2.30
C VAL A 131 -2.67 -3.90 0.90
N TRP A 132 -1.65 -3.45 0.17
CA TRP A 132 -1.78 -2.91 -1.18
C TRP A 132 -0.98 -3.74 -2.18
N ASN A 133 -1.62 -4.05 -3.30
CA ASN A 133 -1.00 -4.80 -4.39
C ASN A 133 -0.21 -3.86 -5.29
N GLY A 134 1.11 -4.00 -5.29
CA GLY A 134 2.01 -3.26 -6.16
C GLY A 134 2.23 -3.92 -7.53
N LEU A 135 1.84 -5.14 -7.69
CA LEU A 135 1.72 -5.97 -8.89
C LEU A 135 1.86 -7.45 -8.52
N THR A 136 0.93 -8.25 -8.99
CA THR A 136 1.04 -9.71 -9.01
C THR A 136 0.93 -10.22 -10.45
N ASN A 137 0.94 -11.55 -10.63
CA ASN A 137 0.81 -12.13 -11.97
C ASN A 137 -0.58 -11.88 -12.58
N GLU A 138 -1.61 -11.72 -11.76
CA GLU A 138 -3.00 -11.56 -12.19
C GLU A 138 -3.48 -10.11 -12.18
N TYR A 139 -3.04 -9.32 -11.22
CA TYR A 139 -3.52 -7.94 -11.00
C TYR A 139 -2.40 -6.95 -10.71
N HIS A 140 -2.71 -5.72 -11.03
CA HIS A 140 -1.80 -4.60 -10.77
C HIS A 140 -2.49 -3.54 -9.92
#